data_2158f2defe7ca7f0d1782c7a8b25d5ac
#
_entry.id   2158f2defe7ca7f0d1782c7a8b25d5ac
#
_cell.length_a   1.000
_cell.length_b   1.000
_cell.length_c   1.000
_cell.angle_alpha   90.00
_cell.angle_beta   90.00
_cell.angle_gamma   90.00
#
_symmetry.space_group_name_H-M   'P 1'
#
loop_
_entity.id
_entity.type
_entity.pdbx_description
1 polymer ?
#
loop_
_entity_poly.entity_id
_entity_poly.type
_entity_poly.pdbx_seq_one_letter_code
_entity_poly.pdbx_strand_id
1 'polypeptide(L)'
;MGLAHRVLEAQGIPSVSLTMIPDFTRATGVPRLAGIAYPMSRPMGRPGDAAGQRAVLRAQLELLDGAREPGSYVELPFTWPETPAQARKGADIRPPIAQLLARKPWLLPRLYAGDIPDAE
;
A
#
# COMPACT_ATOMS: atom_id res chain seq x y z
N MET A 1 3.46 7.14 -7.68
CA MET A 1 3.14 7.97 -6.49
C MET A 1 4.21 9.04 -6.25
N GLY A 2 5.53 8.75 -6.23
CA GLY A 2 6.57 9.73 -5.91
C GLY A 2 6.56 11.02 -6.73
N LEU A 3 6.27 10.93 -8.03
CA LEU A 3 6.16 12.13 -8.88
C LEU A 3 4.98 13.03 -8.48
N ALA A 4 3.84 12.45 -8.09
CA ALA A 4 2.68 13.22 -7.63
C ALA A 4 3.00 14.01 -6.35
N HIS A 5 3.73 13.42 -5.39
CA HIS A 5 4.16 14.11 -4.18
C HIS A 5 5.05 15.32 -4.50
N ARG A 6 5.97 15.19 -5.45
CA ARG A 6 6.80 16.33 -5.88
C ARG A 6 5.99 17.46 -6.47
N VAL A 7 4.96 17.14 -7.26
CA VAL A 7 4.06 18.16 -7.83
C VAL A 7 3.24 18.85 -6.73
N LEU A 8 2.69 18.09 -5.78
CA LEU A 8 1.95 18.64 -4.64
C LEU A 8 2.82 19.59 -3.80
N GLU A 9 4.03 19.18 -3.47
CA GLU A 9 4.96 20.02 -2.70
C GLU A 9 5.34 21.30 -3.46
N ALA A 10 5.53 21.23 -4.78
CA ALA A 10 5.77 22.40 -5.62
C ALA A 10 4.59 23.39 -5.61
N GLN A 11 3.39 22.93 -5.30
CA GLN A 11 2.18 23.75 -5.13
C GLN A 11 1.97 24.20 -3.67
N GLY A 12 2.91 23.92 -2.77
CA GLY A 12 2.82 24.27 -1.35
C GLY A 12 1.94 23.31 -0.53
N ILE A 13 1.60 22.15 -1.05
CA ILE A 13 0.80 21.14 -0.35
C ILE A 13 1.74 20.09 0.23
N PRO A 14 1.96 20.06 1.57
CA PRO A 14 2.86 19.09 2.18
C PRO A 14 2.33 17.68 2.04
N SER A 15 3.23 16.73 1.79
CA SER A 15 2.89 15.34 1.58
C SER A 15 3.89 14.37 2.23
N VAL A 16 3.42 13.16 2.57
CA VAL A 16 4.24 12.08 3.09
C VAL A 16 3.90 10.77 2.38
N SER A 17 4.92 10.03 1.97
CA SER A 17 4.76 8.68 1.41
C SER A 17 5.00 7.62 2.46
N LEU A 18 4.17 6.58 2.50
CA LEU A 18 4.43 5.34 3.23
C LEU A 18 4.87 4.26 2.24
N THR A 19 5.95 3.54 2.58
CA THR A 19 6.49 2.50 1.70
C THR A 19 6.98 1.27 2.45
N MET A 20 6.86 0.12 1.81
CA MET A 20 7.47 -1.15 2.24
C MET A 20 8.79 -1.45 1.51
N ILE A 21 9.20 -0.56 0.58
CA ILE A 21 10.44 -0.66 -0.22
C ILE A 21 11.16 0.70 -0.22
N PRO A 22 11.74 1.10 0.93
CA PRO A 22 12.26 2.46 1.12
C PRO A 22 13.34 2.84 0.11
N ASP A 23 14.28 1.96 -0.20
CA ASP A 23 15.38 2.28 -1.12
C ASP A 23 14.89 2.65 -2.51
N PHE A 24 13.93 1.88 -3.04
CA PHE A 24 13.33 2.18 -4.33
C PHE A 24 12.55 3.50 -4.30
N THR A 25 11.76 3.72 -3.25
CA THR A 25 10.94 4.92 -3.14
C THR A 25 11.79 6.18 -2.94
N ARG A 26 12.88 6.10 -2.17
CA ARG A 26 13.85 7.20 -2.01
C ARG A 26 14.46 7.62 -3.34
N ALA A 27 14.79 6.67 -4.20
CA ALA A 27 15.35 6.94 -5.53
C ALA A 27 14.42 7.77 -6.42
N THR A 28 13.10 7.80 -6.15
CA THR A 28 12.15 8.64 -6.89
C THR A 28 12.12 10.10 -6.41
N GLY A 29 12.88 10.45 -5.37
CA GLY A 29 12.99 11.83 -4.84
C GLY A 29 11.72 12.32 -4.17
N VAL A 30 11.04 11.46 -3.39
CA VAL A 30 9.89 11.88 -2.57
C VAL A 30 10.32 12.86 -1.47
N PRO A 31 9.50 13.89 -1.18
CA PRO A 31 9.87 14.93 -0.19
C PRO A 31 9.94 14.40 1.23
N ARG A 32 9.02 13.53 1.64
CA ARG A 32 8.99 12.89 2.97
C ARG A 32 8.60 11.43 2.82
N LEU A 33 9.33 10.57 3.51
CA LEU A 33 9.16 9.13 3.38
C LEU A 33 9.13 8.43 4.73
N ALA A 34 8.08 7.66 4.97
CA ALA A 34 7.98 6.71 6.07
C ALA A 34 8.18 5.29 5.53
N GLY A 35 9.19 4.58 6.04
CA GLY A 35 9.40 3.14 5.80
C GLY A 35 8.62 2.30 6.80
N ILE A 36 8.12 1.14 6.39
CA ILE A 36 7.45 0.20 7.27
C ILE A 36 7.75 -1.25 6.86
N ALA A 37 8.12 -2.07 7.84
CA ALA A 37 8.47 -3.48 7.64
C ALA A 37 7.22 -4.39 7.57
N TYR A 38 6.28 -4.03 6.69
CA TYR A 38 5.04 -4.78 6.48
C TYR A 38 5.06 -5.52 5.13
N PRO A 39 4.23 -6.57 4.96
CA PRO A 39 4.08 -7.26 3.67
C PRO A 39 3.58 -6.33 2.58
N MET A 40 4.02 -6.60 1.35
CA MET A 40 3.53 -5.89 0.16
C MET A 40 1.99 -5.87 0.12
N SER A 41 1.43 -4.74 -0.31
CA SER A 41 -0.01 -4.47 -0.39
C SER A 41 -0.73 -4.31 0.96
N ARG A 42 0.00 -4.26 2.09
CA ARG A 42 -0.60 -4.06 3.43
C ARG A 42 0.07 -2.93 4.23
N PRO A 43 0.34 -1.76 3.64
CA PRO A 43 1.12 -0.71 4.30
C PRO A 43 0.47 -0.16 5.58
N MET A 44 -0.84 -0.21 5.66
CA MET A 44 -1.60 0.30 6.82
C MET A 44 -1.86 -0.76 7.91
N GLY A 45 -1.41 -2.00 7.71
CA GLY A 45 -1.62 -3.05 8.68
C GLY A 45 -2.74 -4.05 8.32
N ARG A 46 -3.19 -4.81 9.31
CA ARG A 46 -4.21 -5.85 9.11
C ARG A 46 -5.60 -5.27 8.88
N PRO A 47 -6.41 -5.90 8.02
CA PRO A 47 -7.83 -5.59 7.93
C PRO A 47 -8.50 -5.75 9.30
N GLY A 48 -9.32 -4.76 9.71
CA GLY A 48 -10.03 -4.76 10.98
C GLY A 48 -9.21 -4.31 12.20
N ASP A 49 -7.89 -4.16 12.10
CA ASP A 49 -7.06 -3.61 13.16
C ASP A 49 -7.07 -2.06 13.15
N ALA A 50 -8.17 -1.48 13.57
CA ALA A 50 -8.34 -0.03 13.60
C ALA A 50 -7.35 0.69 14.54
N ALA A 51 -6.86 0.02 15.57
CA ALA A 51 -5.90 0.60 16.51
C ALA A 51 -4.51 0.69 15.85
N GLY A 52 -4.03 -0.41 15.24
CA GLY A 52 -2.76 -0.44 14.52
C GLY A 52 -2.77 0.51 13.32
N GLN A 53 -3.84 0.52 12.54
CA GLN A 53 -3.98 1.44 11.40
C GLN A 53 -3.91 2.91 11.82
N ARG A 54 -4.56 3.29 12.93
CA ARG A 54 -4.46 4.63 13.49
C ARG A 54 -3.05 4.97 13.99
N ALA A 55 -2.35 4.02 14.57
CA ALA A 55 -0.97 4.22 15.01
C ALA A 55 -0.04 4.49 13.82
N VAL A 56 -0.15 3.71 12.74
CA VAL A 56 0.61 3.93 11.51
C VAL A 56 0.30 5.29 10.89
N LEU A 57 -0.99 5.65 10.80
CA LEU A 57 -1.39 6.95 10.25
C LEU A 57 -0.87 8.12 11.10
N ARG A 58 -0.96 8.01 12.43
CA ARG A 58 -0.46 9.04 13.34
C ARG A 58 1.04 9.25 13.16
N ALA A 59 1.82 8.19 13.10
CA ALA A 59 3.27 8.28 12.90
C ALA A 59 3.63 8.95 11.54
N GLN A 60 2.84 8.73 10.49
CA GLN A 60 3.01 9.46 9.22
C GLN A 60 2.69 10.95 9.36
N LEU A 61 1.63 11.30 10.07
CA LEU A 61 1.26 12.71 10.31
C LEU A 61 2.30 13.42 11.18
N GLU A 62 2.85 12.74 12.17
CA GLU A 62 3.96 13.26 12.99
C GLU A 62 5.21 13.54 12.14
N LEU A 63 5.54 12.64 11.20
CA LEU A 63 6.61 12.90 10.24
C LEU A 63 6.29 14.09 9.33
N LEU A 64 5.04 14.21 8.87
CA LEU A 64 4.61 15.33 8.02
C LEU A 64 4.78 16.67 8.74
N ASP A 65 4.37 16.73 10.00
CA ASP A 65 4.45 17.94 10.83
C ASP A 65 5.89 18.26 11.28
N GLY A 66 6.68 17.24 11.61
CA GLY A 66 8.02 17.37 12.17
C GLY A 66 9.14 17.56 11.15
N ALA A 67 8.97 17.08 9.91
CA ALA A 67 10.04 17.11 8.90
C ALA A 67 10.31 18.54 8.39
N ARG A 68 11.54 19.00 8.56
CA ARG A 68 11.97 20.36 8.17
C ARG A 68 12.70 20.42 6.85
N GLU A 69 13.21 19.28 6.36
CA GLU A 69 14.03 19.22 5.16
C GLU A 69 13.43 18.26 4.13
N PRO A 70 13.50 18.59 2.83
CA PRO A 70 13.15 17.67 1.77
C PRO A 70 14.03 16.41 1.80
N GLY A 71 13.41 15.25 1.49
CA GLY A 71 14.10 13.96 1.52
C GLY A 71 14.17 13.33 2.91
N SER A 72 13.46 13.89 3.91
CA SER A 72 13.35 13.30 5.25
C SER A 72 12.83 11.87 5.19
N TYR A 73 13.51 10.96 5.89
CA TYR A 73 13.17 9.55 5.97
C TYR A 73 13.10 9.09 7.42
N VAL A 74 12.06 8.35 7.76
CA VAL A 74 11.90 7.70 9.07
C VAL A 74 11.45 6.26 8.84
N GLU A 75 12.14 5.31 9.49
CA GLU A 75 11.64 3.93 9.60
C GLU A 75 10.67 3.87 10.78
N LEU A 76 9.43 3.47 10.50
CA LEU A 76 8.40 3.37 11.51
C LEU A 76 8.63 2.12 12.38
N PRO A 77 8.49 2.19 13.72
CA PRO A 77 8.81 1.10 14.64
C PRO A 77 7.70 0.04 14.71
N PHE A 78 7.07 -0.27 13.57
CA PHE A 78 6.02 -1.26 13.49
C PHE A 78 6.51 -2.51 12.78
N THR A 79 6.27 -3.67 13.39
CA THR A 79 6.62 -4.98 12.83
C THR A 79 5.37 -5.78 12.51
N TRP A 80 5.43 -6.57 11.44
CA TRP A 80 4.34 -7.48 11.11
C TRP A 80 4.41 -8.71 12.02
N PRO A 81 3.30 -9.09 12.72
CA PRO A 81 3.34 -10.17 13.72
C PRO A 81 3.43 -11.57 13.12
N GLU A 82 3.24 -11.71 11.82
CA GLU A 82 3.30 -13.00 11.12
C GLU A 82 4.58 -13.12 10.31
N THR A 83 5.06 -14.36 10.14
CA THR A 83 6.15 -14.62 9.20
C THR A 83 5.72 -14.35 7.75
N PRO A 84 6.65 -14.05 6.82
CA PRO A 84 6.31 -13.87 5.40
C PRO A 84 5.54 -15.06 4.79
N ALA A 85 5.82 -16.28 5.25
CA ALA A 85 5.11 -17.48 4.79
C ALA A 85 3.64 -17.52 5.27
N GLN A 86 3.39 -17.12 6.52
CA GLN A 86 2.05 -17.02 7.08
C GLN A 86 1.25 -15.88 6.43
N ALA A 87 1.88 -14.72 6.23
CA ALA A 87 1.26 -13.58 5.55
C ALA A 87 0.84 -13.91 4.11
N ARG A 88 1.65 -14.70 3.38
CA ARG A 88 1.31 -15.17 2.03
C ARG A 88 0.10 -16.10 2.02
N LYS A 89 0.00 -17.03 2.97
CA LYS A 89 -1.17 -17.94 3.08
C LYS A 89 -2.47 -17.19 3.32
N GLY A 90 -2.44 -16.13 4.12
CA GLY A 90 -3.61 -15.26 4.36
C GLY A 90 -3.95 -14.31 3.21
N ALA A 91 -3.06 -14.17 2.22
CA ALA A 91 -3.27 -13.31 1.05
C ALA A 91 -3.95 -14.03 -0.12
N ASP A 92 -4.23 -15.34 -0.03
CA ASP A 92 -4.88 -16.12 -1.09
C ASP A 92 -6.41 -15.87 -1.14
N ILE A 93 -6.80 -14.60 -1.03
CA ILE A 93 -8.15 -14.17 -1.34
C ILE A 93 -8.21 -14.02 -2.87
N ARG A 94 -8.61 -15.08 -3.52
CA ARG A 94 -8.87 -15.02 -4.98
C ARG A 94 -9.97 -14.01 -5.24
N PRO A 95 -9.75 -13.03 -6.13
CA PRO A 95 -10.80 -12.09 -6.53
C PRO A 95 -12.07 -12.86 -6.96
N PRO A 96 -13.28 -12.31 -6.74
CA PRO A 96 -14.53 -12.97 -7.14
C PRO A 96 -14.52 -13.44 -8.59
N ILE A 97 -13.97 -12.63 -9.49
CA ILE A 97 -13.83 -12.97 -10.91
C ILE A 97 -12.94 -14.22 -11.14
N ALA A 98 -11.84 -14.36 -10.40
CA ALA A 98 -10.97 -15.53 -10.51
C ALA A 98 -11.66 -16.81 -9.99
N GLN A 99 -12.50 -16.68 -8.96
CA GLN A 99 -13.32 -17.79 -8.45
C GLN A 99 -14.40 -18.18 -9.45
N LEU A 100 -15.06 -17.20 -10.08
CA LEU A 100 -16.05 -17.43 -11.12
C LEU A 100 -15.43 -18.13 -12.32
N LEU A 101 -14.28 -17.68 -12.81
CA LEU A 101 -13.58 -18.31 -13.93
C LEU A 101 -13.05 -19.70 -13.61
N ALA A 102 -12.66 -19.97 -12.37
CA ALA A 102 -12.28 -21.32 -11.96
C ALA A 102 -13.46 -22.30 -12.01
N ARG A 103 -14.69 -21.83 -11.76
CA ARG A 103 -15.92 -22.61 -11.85
C ARG A 103 -16.52 -22.67 -13.25
N LYS A 104 -16.38 -21.59 -14.02
CA LYS A 104 -16.99 -21.41 -15.33
C LYS A 104 -15.93 -20.92 -16.36
N PRO A 105 -14.93 -21.73 -16.72
CA PRO A 105 -13.81 -21.30 -17.57
C PRO A 105 -14.25 -20.85 -18.98
N TRP A 106 -15.42 -21.29 -19.44
CA TRP A 106 -16.00 -20.87 -20.74
C TRP A 106 -16.43 -19.40 -20.80
N LEU A 107 -16.43 -18.68 -19.65
CA LEU A 107 -16.69 -17.25 -19.62
C LEU A 107 -15.45 -16.40 -19.98
N LEU A 108 -14.26 -17.02 -20.08
CA LEU A 108 -13.03 -16.32 -20.41
C LEU A 108 -13.10 -15.52 -21.73
N PRO A 109 -13.67 -16.03 -22.83
CA PRO A 109 -13.83 -15.28 -24.08
C PRO A 109 -14.69 -14.02 -23.94
N ARG A 110 -15.72 -14.04 -23.09
CA ARG A 110 -16.58 -12.88 -22.82
C ARG A 110 -15.81 -11.75 -22.11
N LEU A 111 -14.94 -12.12 -21.18
CA LEU A 111 -14.04 -11.16 -20.51
C LEU A 111 -13.10 -10.47 -21.51
N TYR A 112 -12.54 -11.21 -22.46
CA TYR A 112 -11.71 -10.62 -23.50
C TYR A 112 -12.51 -9.71 -24.45
N ALA A 113 -13.79 -9.97 -24.63
CA ALA A 113 -14.70 -9.12 -25.39
C ALA A 113 -15.19 -7.88 -24.60
N GLY A 114 -14.77 -7.71 -23.32
CA GLY A 114 -15.21 -6.61 -22.45
C GLY A 114 -16.61 -6.81 -21.85
N ASP A 115 -17.22 -7.98 -22.03
CA ASP A 115 -18.50 -8.36 -21.46
C ASP A 115 -18.25 -9.02 -20.08
N ILE A 116 -18.35 -8.23 -19.02
CA ILE A 116 -18.06 -8.69 -17.65
C ILE A 116 -19.30 -9.42 -17.11
N PRO A 117 -19.22 -10.74 -16.84
CA PRO A 117 -20.33 -11.47 -16.25
C PRO A 117 -20.59 -11.02 -14.82
N ASP A 118 -21.88 -10.89 -14.46
CA ASP A 118 -22.29 -10.61 -13.08
C ASP A 118 -21.84 -11.76 -12.16
N ALA A 119 -21.29 -11.38 -11.01
CA ALA A 119 -20.91 -12.32 -9.97
C ALA A 119 -22.17 -12.66 -9.13
N GLU A 120 -22.91 -13.69 -9.52
CA GLU A 120 -23.91 -14.34 -8.66
C GLU A 120 -23.27 -15.40 -7.75
#